data_f38d01cbfdc0c3128fcb7a77a3155f2c
#
_entry.id   f38d01cbfdc0c3128fcb7a77a3155f2c
#
_cell.length_a   1.000
_cell.length_b   1.000
_cell.length_c   1.000
_cell.angle_alpha   90.00
_cell.angle_beta   90.00
_cell.angle_gamma   90.00
#
_symmetry.space_group_name_H-M   'P 1'
#
loop_
_entity.id
_entity.type
_entity.pdbx_description
1 polymer ?
#
loop_
_entity_poly.entity_id
_entity_poly.type
_entity_poly.pdbx_seq_one_letter_code
_entity_poly.pdbx_strand_id
1 'polypeptide(L)'
;MAKENIESCGKKNKSAREIELEGEIVSLKHQLGGLKKSNANYRKKVEQLKGQVEHYNGLYIEVDELYKKKIAECEELQKQLDMAKLTIGELSGQIASYNNQILEYKDRIASLKEENNGLYDEIEYEQKPWWKKIF
;
A
#
# COMPACT_ATOMS: atom_id res chain seq x y z
N MET A 1 -27.75 -80.42 -42.59
CA MET A 1 -26.27 -80.56 -42.67
C MET A 1 -25.64 -79.61 -43.71
N ALA A 2 -26.22 -79.37 -44.84
CA ALA A 2 -25.63 -78.47 -45.85
C ALA A 2 -25.57 -76.97 -45.49
N LYS A 3 -26.54 -76.45 -44.66
CA LYS A 3 -26.57 -75.05 -44.24
C LYS A 3 -25.51 -74.70 -43.17
N GLU A 4 -25.16 -75.59 -42.28
CA GLU A 4 -24.10 -75.39 -41.29
C GLU A 4 -22.70 -75.33 -41.90
N ASN A 5 -22.45 -76.11 -42.94
CA ASN A 5 -21.15 -76.03 -43.66
C ASN A 5 -20.93 -74.69 -44.43
N ILE A 6 -22.02 -74.12 -44.95
CA ILE A 6 -21.93 -72.86 -45.68
C ILE A 6 -21.65 -71.68 -44.73
N GLU A 7 -22.26 -71.67 -43.56
CA GLU A 7 -21.99 -70.63 -42.53
C GLU A 7 -20.57 -70.76 -41.95
N SER A 8 -20.09 -71.94 -41.73
CA SER A 8 -18.74 -72.24 -41.26
C SER A 8 -17.66 -71.82 -42.32
N CYS A 9 -17.94 -72.06 -43.58
CA CYS A 9 -17.04 -71.59 -44.69
C CYS A 9 -17.06 -70.11 -44.88
N GLY A 10 -18.16 -69.40 -44.67
CA GLY A 10 -18.27 -67.95 -44.74
C GLY A 10 -17.45 -67.22 -43.69
N LYS A 11 -17.36 -67.83 -42.49
CA LYS A 11 -16.45 -67.23 -41.39
C LYS A 11 -14.98 -67.51 -41.60
N LYS A 12 -14.63 -68.62 -42.35
CA LYS A 12 -13.20 -68.94 -42.57
C LYS A 12 -12.57 -68.26 -43.82
N ASN A 13 -13.37 -67.61 -44.64
CA ASN A 13 -12.96 -67.02 -45.89
C ASN A 13 -12.87 -65.49 -45.89
N LYS A 14 -12.57 -64.88 -44.75
CA LYS A 14 -12.20 -63.45 -44.73
C LYS A 14 -10.92 -63.22 -45.51
N SER A 15 -10.94 -62.30 -46.44
CA SER A 15 -9.75 -61.94 -47.18
C SER A 15 -8.68 -61.35 -46.24
N ALA A 16 -7.42 -61.47 -46.59
CA ALA A 16 -6.31 -60.87 -45.85
C ALA A 16 -6.54 -59.36 -45.63
N ARG A 17 -7.16 -58.71 -46.61
CA ARG A 17 -7.49 -57.26 -46.53
C ARG A 17 -8.57 -56.95 -45.47
N GLU A 18 -9.57 -57.82 -45.34
CA GLU A 18 -10.60 -57.66 -44.30
C GLU A 18 -10.03 -57.79 -42.90
N ILE A 19 -9.13 -58.73 -42.67
CA ILE A 19 -8.43 -58.92 -41.39
C ILE A 19 -7.59 -57.72 -41.06
N GLU A 20 -6.86 -57.19 -42.03
CA GLU A 20 -6.05 -55.98 -41.89
C GLU A 20 -6.91 -54.77 -41.52
N LEU A 21 -8.02 -54.53 -42.19
CA LEU A 21 -8.97 -53.45 -41.91
C LEU A 21 -9.64 -53.62 -40.54
N GLU A 22 -10.01 -54.81 -40.11
CA GLU A 22 -10.51 -55.08 -38.76
C GLU A 22 -9.48 -54.72 -37.68
N GLY A 23 -8.18 -55.05 -37.93
CA GLY A 23 -7.07 -54.67 -37.05
C GLY A 23 -6.91 -53.17 -36.96
N GLU A 24 -6.96 -52.47 -38.10
CA GLU A 24 -6.91 -50.99 -38.14
C GLU A 24 -8.09 -50.34 -37.37
N ILE A 25 -9.32 -50.86 -37.54
CA ILE A 25 -10.51 -50.40 -36.84
C ILE A 25 -10.32 -50.52 -35.32
N VAL A 26 -9.81 -51.64 -34.84
CA VAL A 26 -9.59 -51.89 -33.42
C VAL A 26 -8.56 -50.91 -32.88
N SER A 27 -7.45 -50.71 -33.62
CA SER A 27 -6.39 -49.74 -33.26
C SER A 27 -6.94 -48.31 -33.19
N LEU A 28 -7.70 -47.89 -34.20
CA LEU A 28 -8.30 -46.57 -34.25
C LEU A 28 -9.32 -46.36 -33.13
N LYS A 29 -10.13 -47.34 -32.80
CA LYS A 29 -11.05 -47.27 -31.64
C LYS A 29 -10.30 -47.12 -30.33
N HIS A 30 -9.18 -47.79 -30.17
CA HIS A 30 -8.33 -47.66 -28.98
C HIS A 30 -7.71 -46.27 -28.89
N GLN A 31 -7.18 -45.75 -29.98
CA GLN A 31 -6.65 -44.38 -30.06
C GLN A 31 -7.71 -43.34 -29.78
N LEU A 32 -8.92 -43.50 -30.34
CA LEU A 32 -10.06 -42.63 -30.10
C LEU A 32 -10.47 -42.61 -28.63
N GLY A 33 -10.49 -43.79 -27.98
CA GLY A 33 -10.72 -43.91 -26.54
C GLY A 33 -9.70 -43.12 -25.70
N GLY A 34 -8.43 -43.28 -26.03
CA GLY A 34 -7.33 -42.52 -25.40
C GLY A 34 -7.48 -41.04 -25.58
N LEU A 35 -7.76 -40.55 -26.79
CA LEU A 35 -7.96 -39.16 -27.10
C LEU A 35 -9.20 -38.56 -26.38
N LYS A 36 -10.31 -39.30 -26.31
CA LYS A 36 -11.48 -38.85 -25.55
C LYS A 36 -11.17 -38.66 -24.06
N LYS A 37 -10.40 -39.60 -23.48
CA LYS A 37 -10.01 -39.55 -22.08
C LYS A 37 -9.06 -38.32 -21.84
N SER A 38 -8.09 -38.13 -22.71
CA SER A 38 -7.18 -36.96 -22.65
C SER A 38 -7.96 -35.67 -22.79
N ASN A 39 -8.88 -35.59 -23.73
CA ASN A 39 -9.71 -34.40 -23.93
C ASN A 39 -10.56 -34.08 -22.70
N ALA A 40 -11.16 -35.11 -22.06
CA ALA A 40 -11.89 -34.91 -20.82
C ALA A 40 -10.99 -34.36 -19.68
N ASN A 41 -9.75 -34.85 -19.58
CA ASN A 41 -8.78 -34.36 -18.60
C ASN A 41 -8.37 -32.93 -18.89
N TYR A 42 -8.13 -32.57 -20.13
CA TYR A 42 -7.79 -31.18 -20.50
C TYR A 42 -8.95 -30.22 -20.25
N ARG A 43 -10.21 -30.63 -20.50
CA ARG A 43 -11.37 -29.82 -20.17
C ARG A 43 -11.45 -29.53 -18.65
N LYS A 44 -11.22 -30.52 -17.80
CA LYS A 44 -11.16 -30.33 -16.35
C LYS A 44 -10.07 -29.36 -15.96
N LYS A 45 -8.89 -29.50 -16.56
CA LYS A 45 -7.75 -28.60 -16.29
C LYS A 45 -8.05 -27.17 -16.73
N VAL A 46 -8.68 -26.99 -17.89
CA VAL A 46 -9.12 -25.67 -18.37
C VAL A 46 -10.11 -25.03 -17.39
N GLU A 47 -11.09 -25.79 -16.89
CA GLU A 47 -12.04 -25.23 -15.90
C GLU A 47 -11.35 -24.85 -14.58
N GLN A 48 -10.42 -25.66 -14.11
CA GLN A 48 -9.63 -25.32 -12.92
C GLN A 48 -8.80 -24.05 -13.13
N LEU A 49 -8.14 -23.92 -14.27
CA LEU A 49 -7.34 -22.74 -14.61
C LEU A 49 -8.20 -21.47 -14.75
N LYS A 50 -9.40 -21.59 -15.34
CA LYS A 50 -10.36 -20.49 -15.39
C LYS A 50 -10.75 -20.01 -13.99
N GLY A 51 -11.07 -20.96 -13.09
CA GLY A 51 -11.38 -20.63 -11.69
C GLY A 51 -10.23 -19.94 -10.99
N GLN A 52 -9.00 -20.36 -11.22
CA GLN A 52 -7.80 -19.69 -10.68
C GLN A 52 -7.63 -18.28 -11.24
N VAL A 53 -7.82 -18.09 -12.55
CA VAL A 53 -7.75 -16.77 -13.18
C VAL A 53 -8.80 -15.82 -12.61
N GLU A 54 -10.04 -16.26 -12.44
CA GLU A 54 -11.10 -15.46 -11.83
C GLU A 54 -10.76 -15.08 -10.38
N HIS A 55 -10.23 -16.04 -9.61
CA HIS A 55 -9.81 -15.78 -8.24
C HIS A 55 -8.69 -14.72 -8.17
N TYR A 56 -7.64 -14.87 -8.98
CA TYR A 56 -6.54 -13.92 -9.01
C TYR A 56 -6.95 -12.56 -9.56
N ASN A 57 -7.86 -12.50 -10.52
CA ASN A 57 -8.43 -11.23 -10.97
C ASN A 57 -9.21 -10.52 -9.86
N GLY A 58 -9.97 -11.25 -9.06
CA GLY A 58 -10.66 -10.71 -7.88
C GLY A 58 -9.67 -10.11 -6.87
N LEU A 59 -8.62 -10.86 -6.54
CA LEU A 59 -7.56 -10.38 -5.64
C LEU A 59 -6.83 -9.14 -6.21
N TYR A 60 -6.58 -9.13 -7.51
CA TYR A 60 -5.94 -7.98 -8.16
C TYR A 60 -6.78 -6.70 -8.02
N ILE A 61 -8.09 -6.81 -8.25
CA ILE A 61 -9.00 -5.67 -8.10
C ILE A 61 -9.02 -5.17 -6.67
N GLU A 62 -9.11 -6.06 -5.68
CA GLU A 62 -9.07 -5.68 -4.26
C GLU A 62 -7.78 -4.96 -3.88
N VAL A 63 -6.64 -5.50 -4.32
CA VAL A 63 -5.32 -4.89 -4.05
C VAL A 63 -5.19 -3.53 -4.75
N ASP A 64 -5.68 -3.40 -5.99
CA ASP A 64 -5.66 -2.12 -6.72
C ASP A 64 -6.48 -1.05 -6.01
N GLU A 65 -7.67 -1.40 -5.52
CA GLU A 65 -8.52 -0.49 -4.74
C GLU A 65 -7.84 -0.07 -3.42
N LEU A 66 -7.25 -1.03 -2.70
CA LEU A 66 -6.49 -0.73 -1.48
C LEU A 66 -5.28 0.17 -1.77
N TYR A 67 -4.58 -0.07 -2.86
CA TYR A 67 -3.44 0.74 -3.26
C TYR A 67 -3.85 2.18 -3.56
N LYS A 68 -4.91 2.38 -4.34
CA LYS A 68 -5.47 3.70 -4.63
C LYS A 68 -5.88 4.45 -3.35
N LYS A 69 -6.54 3.75 -2.43
CA LYS A 69 -6.92 4.31 -1.14
C LYS A 69 -5.69 4.75 -0.34
N LYS A 70 -4.65 3.93 -0.30
CA LYS A 70 -3.41 4.26 0.41
C LYS A 70 -2.66 5.43 -0.21
N ILE A 71 -2.65 5.56 -1.53
CA ILE A 71 -2.10 6.74 -2.20
C ILE A 71 -2.84 8.00 -1.75
N ALA A 72 -4.18 8.01 -1.76
CA ALA A 72 -4.97 9.14 -1.32
C ALA A 72 -4.73 9.50 0.15
N GLU A 73 -4.61 8.50 1.04
CA GLU A 73 -4.24 8.71 2.44
C GLU A 73 -2.83 9.35 2.58
N CYS A 74 -1.86 8.88 1.80
CA CYS A 74 -0.51 9.45 1.81
C CYS A 74 -0.49 10.91 1.31
N GLU A 75 -1.23 11.23 0.26
CA GLU A 75 -1.35 12.60 -0.26
C GLU A 75 -1.97 13.53 0.78
N GLU A 76 -3.01 13.08 1.48
CA GLU A 76 -3.64 13.86 2.54
C GLU A 76 -2.70 14.08 3.73
N LEU A 77 -1.99 13.05 4.16
CA LEU A 77 -0.98 13.16 5.22
C LEU A 77 0.16 14.10 4.84
N GLN A 78 0.58 14.09 3.57
CA GLN A 78 1.60 15.01 3.08
C GLN A 78 1.13 16.46 3.16
N LYS A 79 -0.11 16.75 2.78
CA LYS A 79 -0.69 18.10 2.93
C LYS A 79 -0.75 18.54 4.38
N GLN A 80 -1.17 17.66 5.28
CA GLN A 80 -1.21 17.96 6.72
C GLN A 80 0.19 18.23 7.27
N LEU A 81 1.18 17.47 6.85
CA LEU A 81 2.57 17.67 7.22
C LEU A 81 3.11 19.03 6.74
N ASP A 82 2.79 19.41 5.52
CA ASP A 82 3.24 20.69 4.95
C ASP A 82 2.58 21.88 5.67
N MET A 83 1.29 21.79 5.98
CA MET A 83 0.60 22.78 6.81
C MET A 83 1.19 22.87 8.22
N ALA A 84 1.49 21.74 8.86
CA ALA A 84 2.14 21.73 10.16
C ALA A 84 3.52 22.38 10.14
N LYS A 85 4.31 22.15 9.10
CA LYS A 85 5.62 22.81 8.91
C LYS A 85 5.49 24.33 8.80
N LEU A 86 4.49 24.81 8.05
CA LEU A 86 4.21 26.26 7.95
C LEU A 86 3.85 26.84 9.32
N THR A 87 2.95 26.19 10.05
CA THR A 87 2.56 26.62 11.40
C THR A 87 3.76 26.65 12.36
N ILE A 88 4.62 25.65 12.32
CA ILE A 88 5.86 25.62 13.11
C ILE A 88 6.75 26.81 12.76
N GLY A 89 6.89 27.12 11.48
CA GLY A 89 7.65 28.29 11.02
C GLY A 89 7.10 29.60 11.57
N GLU A 90 5.80 29.80 11.51
CA GLU A 90 5.12 30.99 12.05
C GLU A 90 5.29 31.09 13.56
N LEU A 91 5.07 30.00 14.29
CA LEU A 91 5.25 29.97 15.74
C LEU A 91 6.71 30.22 16.15
N SER A 92 7.67 29.70 15.41
CA SER A 92 9.09 29.97 15.64
C SER A 92 9.42 31.44 15.46
N GLY A 93 8.84 32.10 14.46
CA GLY A 93 8.97 33.54 14.25
C GLY A 93 8.38 34.36 15.41
N GLN A 94 7.20 33.97 15.87
CA GLN A 94 6.55 34.62 17.03
C GLN A 94 7.38 34.45 18.30
N ILE A 95 7.93 33.27 18.55
CA ILE A 95 8.83 33.03 19.69
C ILE A 95 10.06 33.91 19.62
N ALA A 96 10.69 34.03 18.46
CA ALA A 96 11.83 34.93 18.28
C ALA A 96 11.46 36.42 18.59
N SER A 97 10.31 36.88 18.10
CA SER A 97 9.80 38.21 18.36
C SER A 97 9.55 38.43 19.84
N TYR A 98 8.90 37.52 20.53
CA TYR A 98 8.64 37.62 21.97
C TYR A 98 9.94 37.58 22.79
N ASN A 99 10.90 36.77 22.40
CA ASN A 99 12.22 36.78 23.05
C ASN A 99 12.92 38.14 22.95
N ASN A 100 12.84 38.81 21.80
CA ASN A 100 13.37 40.15 21.62
C ASN A 100 12.64 41.16 22.52
N GLN A 101 11.32 41.12 22.60
CA GLN A 101 10.54 41.97 23.48
C GLN A 101 10.89 41.74 24.96
N ILE A 102 11.11 40.48 25.36
CA ILE A 102 11.53 40.15 26.73
C ILE A 102 12.91 40.78 27.03
N LEU A 103 13.84 40.74 26.08
CA LEU A 103 15.15 41.39 26.25
C LEU A 103 15.00 42.91 26.41
N GLU A 104 14.19 43.54 25.56
CA GLU A 104 13.91 44.96 25.66
C GLU A 104 13.30 45.33 27.02
N TYR A 105 12.33 44.54 27.50
CA TYR A 105 11.71 44.77 28.81
C TYR A 105 12.70 44.54 29.98
N LYS A 106 13.60 43.58 29.87
CA LYS A 106 14.65 43.37 30.87
C LYS A 106 15.59 44.58 30.95
N ASP A 107 16.00 45.12 29.81
CA ASP A 107 16.85 46.31 29.74
C ASP A 107 16.11 47.50 30.33
N ARG A 108 14.83 47.65 30.02
CA ARG A 108 14.00 48.73 30.59
C ARG A 108 13.87 48.64 32.10
N ILE A 109 13.66 47.42 32.61
CA ILE A 109 13.59 47.18 34.04
C ILE A 109 14.92 47.51 34.72
N ALA A 110 16.05 47.11 34.11
CA ALA A 110 17.36 47.44 34.63
C ALA A 110 17.58 48.96 34.70
N SER A 111 17.24 49.72 33.64
CA SER A 111 17.30 51.20 33.64
C SER A 111 16.42 51.82 34.72
N LEU A 112 15.17 51.34 34.85
CA LEU A 112 14.25 51.84 35.90
C LEU A 112 14.75 51.57 37.31
N LYS A 113 15.40 50.42 37.53
CA LYS A 113 16.02 50.12 38.83
C LYS A 113 17.18 51.08 39.15
N GLU A 114 18.01 51.38 38.18
CA GLU A 114 19.08 52.38 38.35
C GLU A 114 18.53 53.77 38.62
N GLU A 115 17.52 54.21 37.88
CA GLU A 115 16.85 55.49 38.13
C GLU A 115 16.24 55.52 39.55
N ASN A 116 15.54 54.45 39.96
CA ASN A 116 14.98 54.36 41.31
C ASN A 116 16.03 54.44 42.40
N ASN A 117 17.14 53.72 42.24
CA ASN A 117 18.25 53.78 43.20
C ASN A 117 18.83 55.17 43.29
N GLY A 118 19.01 55.85 42.15
CA GLY A 118 19.44 57.24 42.11
C GLY A 118 18.49 58.19 42.86
N LEU A 119 17.17 58.04 42.64
CA LEU A 119 16.14 58.82 43.31
C LEU A 119 16.12 58.58 44.82
N TYR A 120 16.27 57.31 45.23
CA TYR A 120 16.38 57.03 46.67
C TYR A 120 17.60 57.68 47.32
N ASP A 121 18.73 57.66 46.64
CA ASP A 121 19.95 58.33 47.12
C ASP A 121 19.77 59.83 47.22
N GLU A 122 19.10 60.47 46.24
CA GLU A 122 18.76 61.90 46.28
C GLU A 122 17.81 62.21 47.45
N ILE A 123 16.78 61.39 47.69
CA ILE A 123 15.86 61.57 48.82
C ILE A 123 16.62 61.47 50.15
N GLU A 124 17.48 60.47 50.28
CA GLU A 124 18.30 60.31 51.48
C GLU A 124 19.20 61.57 51.70
N TYR A 125 19.82 62.06 50.63
CA TYR A 125 20.66 63.24 50.68
C TYR A 125 19.87 64.47 51.09
N GLU A 126 18.71 64.73 50.51
CA GLU A 126 17.80 65.81 50.85
C GLU A 126 17.27 65.81 52.28
N GLN A 127 17.07 64.58 52.82
CA GLN A 127 16.64 64.37 54.19
C GLN A 127 17.75 64.60 55.23
N LYS A 128 18.98 64.60 54.80
CA LYS A 128 20.12 64.92 55.72
C LYS A 128 20.02 66.35 56.26
N PRO A 129 20.34 66.55 57.58
CA PRO A 129 20.54 67.92 58.12
C PRO A 129 21.59 68.70 57.32
N TRP A 130 21.43 70.04 57.19
CA TRP A 130 22.28 70.88 56.37
C TRP A 130 23.75 70.75 56.72
N TRP A 131 24.16 70.60 58.01
CA TRP A 131 25.52 70.44 58.43
C TRP A 131 26.19 69.16 58.01
N LYS A 132 25.36 68.01 57.75
CA LYS A 132 25.86 66.76 57.23
C LYS A 132 26.07 66.84 55.72
N LYS A 133 25.44 67.75 55.00
CA LYS A 133 25.57 67.95 53.55
C LYS A 133 26.88 68.71 53.22
N ILE A 134 27.44 69.49 54.16
CA ILE A 134 28.65 70.29 54.03
C ILE A 134 29.91 69.53 54.43
N PHE A 135 29.74 68.54 55.32
CA PHE A 135 30.80 67.68 55.86
C PHE A 135 30.64 66.26 55.29
#